data_4818ccc01ee3065eb9d0207b36824bfb
#
_entry.id   4818ccc01ee3065eb9d0207b36824bfb
#
_cell.length_a   1.000
_cell.length_b   1.000
_cell.length_c   1.000
_cell.angle_alpha   90.00
_cell.angle_beta   90.00
_cell.angle_gamma   90.00
#
_symmetry.space_group_name_H-M   'P 1'
#
loop_
_entity.id
_entity.type
_entity.pdbx_description
1 polymer ?
#
loop_
_entity_poly.entity_id
_entity_poly.type
_entity_poly.pdbx_seq_one_letter_code
_entity_poly.pdbx_strand_id
1 'polypeptide(L)'
;MNRPFSTREKVLLVVLVVLVMCICYFKLLLEPINDSIADYQMQASAEQDEIVANTPQLTKMNKMKKELAESYAARDPIPVPEYNNYAPMLTELNAILSTAADYDLRFGDMTLLEGDYIYRRPVTMTFRTDTYAQARAIIDALHDSRNINLISDVQVAMQETDGKAGVQVSMTVTYYELKK
;
A
#
# COMPACT_ATOMS: atom_id res chain seq x y z
N MET A 1 83.77 -13.04 14.45
CA MET A 1 83.57 -14.51 14.76
C MET A 1 82.79 -15.14 13.67
N ASN A 2 83.39 -15.58 12.58
CA ASN A 2 82.67 -16.30 11.49
C ASN A 2 82.97 -17.79 11.64
N ARG A 3 82.08 -18.52 12.34
CA ARG A 3 82.13 -19.98 12.29
C ARG A 3 81.43 -20.44 11.03
N PRO A 4 82.04 -21.23 10.14
CA PRO A 4 81.36 -21.80 8.99
C PRO A 4 80.25 -22.73 9.45
N PHE A 5 79.06 -22.51 8.97
CA PHE A 5 77.92 -23.34 9.29
C PHE A 5 78.17 -24.80 8.90
N SER A 6 77.92 -25.69 9.87
CA SER A 6 77.95 -27.12 9.66
C SER A 6 76.84 -27.55 8.65
N THR A 7 77.12 -28.63 7.90
CA THR A 7 76.15 -29.17 6.90
C THR A 7 74.75 -29.41 7.51
N ARG A 8 74.70 -29.82 8.76
CA ARG A 8 73.46 -30.03 9.52
C ARG A 8 72.75 -28.72 9.81
N GLU A 9 73.42 -27.64 10.13
CA GLU A 9 72.91 -26.32 10.37
C GLU A 9 72.34 -25.70 9.09
N LYS A 10 72.98 -25.91 7.95
CA LYS A 10 72.50 -25.47 6.62
C LYS A 10 71.16 -26.17 6.26
N VAL A 11 71.06 -27.48 6.49
CA VAL A 11 69.86 -28.23 6.21
C VAL A 11 68.71 -27.75 7.13
N LEU A 12 68.99 -27.51 8.40
CA LEU A 12 67.99 -27.04 9.35
C LEU A 12 67.51 -25.64 9.00
N LEU A 13 68.42 -24.75 8.53
CA LEU A 13 68.08 -23.41 8.07
C LEU A 13 67.19 -23.46 6.84
N VAL A 14 67.46 -24.34 5.86
CA VAL A 14 66.61 -24.50 4.67
C VAL A 14 65.23 -24.98 5.05
N VAL A 15 65.13 -25.98 5.95
CA VAL A 15 63.85 -26.49 6.47
C VAL A 15 63.08 -25.38 7.17
N LEU A 16 63.73 -24.56 8.00
CA LEU A 16 63.12 -23.40 8.66
C LEU A 16 62.55 -22.40 7.67
N VAL A 17 63.31 -22.05 6.63
CA VAL A 17 62.90 -21.12 5.59
C VAL A 17 61.65 -21.63 4.82
N VAL A 18 61.64 -22.92 4.48
CA VAL A 18 60.50 -23.58 3.83
C VAL A 18 59.28 -23.55 4.74
N LEU A 19 59.46 -23.81 6.03
CA LEU A 19 58.37 -23.79 7.02
C LEU A 19 57.79 -22.39 7.16
N VAL A 20 58.64 -21.35 7.24
CA VAL A 20 58.19 -19.94 7.28
C VAL A 20 57.44 -19.56 6.00
N MET A 21 57.95 -19.97 4.81
CA MET A 21 57.25 -19.74 3.53
C MET A 21 55.86 -20.41 3.50
N CYS A 22 55.75 -21.65 4.00
CA CYS A 22 54.46 -22.33 4.10
C CYS A 22 53.47 -21.56 5.01
N ILE A 23 53.91 -21.10 6.17
CA ILE A 23 53.08 -20.34 7.10
C ILE A 23 52.66 -19.00 6.47
N CYS A 24 53.56 -18.30 5.83
CA CYS A 24 53.25 -17.06 5.12
C CYS A 24 52.21 -17.28 3.99
N TYR A 25 52.36 -18.37 3.23
CA TYR A 25 51.43 -18.70 2.17
C TYR A 25 50.02 -18.98 2.71
N PHE A 26 49.92 -19.80 3.77
CA PHE A 26 48.63 -20.12 4.39
C PHE A 26 47.99 -18.87 4.99
N LYS A 27 48.72 -18.05 5.72
CA LYS A 27 48.18 -16.91 6.45
C LYS A 27 47.91 -15.69 5.58
N LEU A 28 48.74 -15.41 4.57
CA LEU A 28 48.64 -14.23 3.73
C LEU A 28 47.77 -14.42 2.46
N LEU A 29 47.69 -15.66 1.93
CA LEU A 29 46.94 -15.92 0.71
C LEU A 29 45.62 -16.69 0.95
N LEU A 30 45.61 -17.72 1.77
CA LEU A 30 44.41 -18.58 1.94
C LEU A 30 43.39 -18.00 2.90
N GLU A 31 43.77 -17.38 4.01
CA GLU A 31 42.80 -16.75 4.94
C GLU A 31 41.97 -15.67 4.25
N PRO A 32 42.55 -14.64 3.60
CA PRO A 32 41.74 -13.55 3.03
C PRO A 32 40.85 -14.01 1.85
N ILE A 33 41.25 -15.07 1.14
CA ILE A 33 40.44 -15.64 0.06
C ILE A 33 39.20 -16.35 0.63
N ASN A 34 39.38 -17.14 1.70
CA ASN A 34 38.26 -17.82 2.35
C ASN A 34 37.27 -16.84 3.00
N ASP A 35 37.81 -15.79 3.63
CA ASP A 35 36.97 -14.73 4.23
C ASP A 35 36.14 -13.99 3.16
N SER A 36 36.77 -13.67 2.02
CA SER A 36 36.08 -13.04 0.91
C SER A 36 35.00 -13.95 0.31
N ILE A 37 35.26 -15.25 0.19
CA ILE A 37 34.23 -16.21 -0.29
C ILE A 37 33.07 -16.30 0.70
N ALA A 38 33.33 -16.32 2.00
CA ALA A 38 32.32 -16.35 3.03
C ALA A 38 31.44 -15.08 3.00
N ASP A 39 32.07 -13.89 2.82
CA ASP A 39 31.38 -12.63 2.70
C ASP A 39 30.47 -12.58 1.45
N TYR A 40 30.97 -13.01 0.30
CA TYR A 40 30.15 -13.09 -0.92
C TYR A 40 28.99 -14.09 -0.80
N GLN A 41 29.21 -15.22 -0.13
CA GLN A 41 28.13 -16.17 0.13
C GLN A 41 27.07 -15.59 1.08
N MET A 42 27.48 -14.86 2.11
CA MET A 42 26.56 -14.19 3.03
C MET A 42 25.77 -13.09 2.32
N GLN A 43 26.40 -12.28 1.45
CA GLN A 43 25.70 -11.28 0.64
C GLN A 43 24.71 -11.93 -0.32
N ALA A 44 25.11 -12.98 -1.03
CA ALA A 44 24.24 -13.69 -1.95
C ALA A 44 23.04 -14.31 -1.24
N SER A 45 23.21 -14.86 -0.04
CA SER A 45 22.10 -15.39 0.75
C SER A 45 21.18 -14.29 1.25
N ALA A 46 21.70 -13.15 1.67
CA ALA A 46 20.90 -12.01 2.10
C ALA A 46 20.05 -11.43 0.95
N GLU A 47 20.63 -11.29 -0.25
CA GLU A 47 19.88 -10.87 -1.45
C GLU A 47 18.82 -11.90 -1.83
N GLN A 48 19.11 -13.18 -1.69
CA GLN A 48 18.15 -14.24 -1.97
C GLN A 48 16.99 -14.25 -0.97
N ASP A 49 17.26 -14.01 0.30
CA ASP A 49 16.25 -13.87 1.35
C ASP A 49 15.37 -12.65 1.10
N GLU A 50 15.92 -11.53 0.64
CA GLU A 50 15.17 -10.34 0.25
C GLU A 50 14.25 -10.59 -0.96
N ILE A 51 14.74 -11.31 -1.97
CA ILE A 51 13.92 -11.75 -3.12
C ILE A 51 12.77 -12.64 -2.65
N VAL A 52 13.04 -13.61 -1.78
CA VAL A 52 12.01 -14.51 -1.22
C VAL A 52 11.00 -13.74 -0.38
N ALA A 53 11.43 -12.77 0.41
CA ALA A 53 10.55 -11.92 1.21
C ALA A 53 9.65 -11.01 0.34
N ASN A 54 10.17 -10.52 -0.78
CA ASN A 54 9.44 -9.62 -1.68
C ASN A 54 8.56 -10.36 -2.71
N THR A 55 8.85 -11.62 -3.01
CA THR A 55 8.08 -12.44 -3.96
C THR A 55 6.58 -12.53 -3.64
N PRO A 56 6.14 -12.75 -2.38
CA PRO A 56 4.71 -12.77 -2.04
C PRO A 56 4.03 -11.42 -2.27
N GLN A 57 4.74 -10.30 -2.05
CA GLN A 57 4.21 -8.96 -2.31
C GLN A 57 4.02 -8.72 -3.80
N LEU A 58 4.97 -9.13 -4.64
CA LEU A 58 4.86 -9.05 -6.09
C LEU A 58 3.72 -9.92 -6.62
N THR A 59 3.58 -11.13 -6.09
CA THR A 59 2.48 -12.05 -6.46
C THR A 59 1.12 -11.46 -6.07
N LYS A 60 1.01 -10.88 -4.86
CA LYS A 60 -0.20 -10.20 -4.41
C LYS A 60 -0.53 -8.98 -5.28
N MET A 61 0.48 -8.18 -5.62
CA MET A 61 0.30 -7.02 -6.49
C MET A 61 -0.13 -7.42 -7.92
N ASN A 62 0.46 -8.48 -8.49
CA ASN A 62 0.07 -8.99 -9.79
C ASN A 62 -1.36 -9.57 -9.78
N LYS A 63 -1.73 -10.27 -8.69
CA LYS A 63 -3.10 -10.76 -8.51
C LYS A 63 -4.09 -9.59 -8.42
N MET A 64 -3.80 -8.57 -7.62
CA MET A 64 -4.64 -7.38 -7.54
C MET A 64 -4.74 -6.63 -8.88
N LYS A 65 -3.64 -6.51 -9.64
CA LYS A 65 -3.67 -5.92 -10.99
C LYS A 65 -4.56 -6.72 -11.94
N LYS A 66 -4.51 -8.05 -11.87
CA LYS A 66 -5.36 -8.91 -12.71
C LYS A 66 -6.83 -8.79 -12.32
N GLU A 67 -7.15 -8.85 -11.02
CA GLU A 67 -8.51 -8.66 -10.52
C GLU A 67 -9.05 -7.27 -10.87
N LEU A 68 -8.21 -6.23 -10.80
CA LEU A 68 -8.56 -4.89 -11.21
C LEU A 68 -8.86 -4.82 -12.72
N ALA A 69 -8.00 -5.41 -13.56
CA ALA A 69 -8.21 -5.45 -15.00
C ALA A 69 -9.48 -6.24 -15.40
N GLU A 70 -9.75 -7.35 -14.72
CA GLU A 70 -10.98 -8.12 -14.90
C GLU A 70 -12.22 -7.34 -14.45
N SER A 71 -12.14 -6.61 -13.33
CA SER A 71 -13.23 -5.77 -12.86
C SER A 71 -13.50 -4.56 -13.76
N TYR A 72 -12.47 -3.97 -14.36
CA TYR A 72 -12.61 -2.91 -15.37
C TYR A 72 -13.17 -3.43 -16.69
N ALA A 73 -12.81 -4.65 -17.08
CA ALA A 73 -13.35 -5.27 -18.31
C ALA A 73 -14.81 -5.72 -18.15
N ALA A 74 -15.25 -6.01 -16.92
CA ALA A 74 -16.61 -6.45 -16.60
C ALA A 74 -17.59 -5.30 -16.31
N ARG A 75 -17.09 -4.08 -16.11
CA ARG A 75 -17.92 -2.88 -15.88
C ARG A 75 -17.77 -1.95 -17.08
N ASP A 76 -18.90 -1.48 -17.59
CA ASP A 76 -18.90 -0.31 -18.46
C ASP A 76 -18.20 0.83 -17.69
N PRO A 77 -17.21 1.48 -18.28
CA PRO A 77 -16.49 2.56 -17.60
C PRO A 77 -17.49 3.67 -17.25
N ILE A 78 -17.72 3.89 -15.97
CA ILE A 78 -18.53 5.02 -15.51
C ILE A 78 -17.72 6.27 -15.85
N PRO A 79 -18.15 7.11 -16.78
CA PRO A 79 -17.39 8.30 -17.13
C PRO A 79 -17.35 9.25 -15.93
N VAL A 80 -16.16 9.77 -15.63
CA VAL A 80 -16.04 10.83 -14.64
C VAL A 80 -16.82 12.04 -15.18
N PRO A 81 -17.78 12.58 -14.40
CA PRO A 81 -18.59 13.71 -14.87
C PRO A 81 -17.72 14.95 -15.13
N GLU A 82 -18.17 15.77 -16.08
CA GLU A 82 -17.52 17.04 -16.36
C GLU A 82 -17.62 18.00 -15.15
N TYR A 83 -16.73 18.99 -15.16
CA TYR A 83 -16.70 20.04 -14.14
C TYR A 83 -18.09 20.68 -13.91
N ASN A 84 -18.37 20.96 -12.64
CA ASN A 84 -19.62 21.55 -12.16
C ASN A 84 -20.87 20.63 -12.29
N ASN A 85 -20.68 19.36 -12.02
CA ASN A 85 -21.79 18.39 -11.90
C ASN A 85 -22.63 18.56 -10.60
N TYR A 86 -22.61 19.76 -10.01
CA TYR A 86 -23.25 20.01 -8.70
C TYR A 86 -24.77 19.81 -8.74
N ALA A 87 -25.45 20.36 -9.73
CA ALA A 87 -26.92 20.29 -9.79
C ALA A 87 -27.46 18.86 -10.05
N PRO A 88 -26.91 18.07 -10.99
CA PRO A 88 -27.27 16.67 -11.14
C PRO A 88 -26.97 15.84 -9.89
N MET A 89 -25.81 16.02 -9.29
CA MET A 89 -25.40 15.34 -8.06
C MET A 89 -26.36 15.65 -6.90
N LEU A 90 -26.72 16.91 -6.69
CA LEU A 90 -27.66 17.32 -5.65
C LEU A 90 -29.06 16.71 -5.88
N THR A 91 -29.51 16.65 -7.12
CA THR A 91 -30.78 16.04 -7.48
C THR A 91 -30.78 14.55 -7.15
N GLU A 92 -29.70 13.85 -7.48
CA GLU A 92 -29.54 12.43 -7.18
C GLU A 92 -29.46 12.18 -5.67
N LEU A 93 -28.65 12.97 -4.93
CA LEU A 93 -28.55 12.90 -3.47
C LEU A 93 -29.91 13.08 -2.79
N ASN A 94 -30.67 14.10 -3.20
CA ASN A 94 -31.99 14.35 -2.65
C ASN A 94 -32.97 13.21 -2.97
N ALA A 95 -32.88 12.61 -4.16
CA ALA A 95 -33.72 11.47 -4.51
C ALA A 95 -33.39 10.24 -3.64
N ILE A 96 -32.10 9.94 -3.42
CA ILE A 96 -31.69 8.81 -2.57
C ILE A 96 -32.05 9.06 -1.11
N LEU A 97 -31.81 10.26 -0.58
CA LEU A 97 -32.09 10.61 0.81
C LEU A 97 -33.57 10.89 1.10
N SER A 98 -34.42 10.98 0.08
CA SER A 98 -35.86 11.16 0.26
C SER A 98 -36.54 10.06 1.07
N THR A 99 -35.93 8.88 1.18
CA THR A 99 -36.38 7.76 1.99
C THR A 99 -35.94 7.84 3.46
N ALA A 100 -35.07 8.77 3.81
CA ALA A 100 -34.68 9.06 5.18
C ALA A 100 -35.77 9.87 5.90
N ALA A 101 -35.88 9.70 7.22
CA ALA A 101 -36.79 10.50 8.03
C ALA A 101 -36.33 11.96 8.14
N ASP A 102 -35.04 12.16 8.18
CA ASP A 102 -34.38 13.46 8.24
C ASP A 102 -32.94 13.35 7.71
N TYR A 103 -32.41 14.42 7.09
CA TYR A 103 -31.01 14.47 6.65
C TYR A 103 -30.45 15.89 6.63
N ASP A 104 -29.14 15.99 6.84
CA ASP A 104 -28.32 17.21 6.72
C ASP A 104 -27.16 16.96 5.76
N LEU A 105 -26.91 17.90 4.85
CA LEU A 105 -25.83 17.85 3.86
C LEU A 105 -24.94 19.06 4.02
N ARG A 106 -23.64 18.84 4.20
CA ARG A 106 -22.61 19.88 4.28
C ARG A 106 -21.60 19.67 3.19
N PHE A 107 -21.57 20.60 2.25
CA PHE A 107 -20.60 20.59 1.15
C PHE A 107 -19.30 21.24 1.61
N GLY A 108 -18.21 20.48 1.52
CA GLY A 108 -16.88 21.01 1.75
C GLY A 108 -16.30 21.70 0.53
N ASP A 109 -15.16 22.35 0.73
CA ASP A 109 -14.46 23.05 -0.34
C ASP A 109 -13.96 22.07 -1.41
N MET A 110 -14.14 22.47 -2.66
CA MET A 110 -13.64 21.72 -3.80
C MET A 110 -12.12 21.88 -3.90
N THR A 111 -11.42 20.76 -3.90
CA THR A 111 -9.95 20.74 -3.98
C THR A 111 -9.48 20.00 -5.21
N LEU A 112 -8.41 20.50 -5.83
CA LEU A 112 -7.77 19.86 -6.98
C LEU A 112 -6.88 18.70 -6.50
N LEU A 113 -6.97 17.55 -7.15
CA LEU A 113 -6.12 16.41 -6.86
C LEU A 113 -4.74 16.58 -7.50
N GLU A 114 -3.72 15.93 -6.95
CA GLU A 114 -2.38 15.89 -7.56
C GLU A 114 -2.47 15.38 -9.01
N GLY A 115 -1.97 16.18 -9.94
CA GLY A 115 -2.06 15.92 -11.40
C GLY A 115 -2.93 16.92 -12.16
N ASP A 116 -3.59 17.85 -11.49
CA ASP A 116 -4.33 19.00 -12.05
C ASP A 116 -5.50 18.69 -13.00
N TYR A 117 -6.02 17.44 -12.99
CA TYR A 117 -7.08 17.04 -13.90
C TYR A 117 -8.42 16.70 -13.23
N ILE A 118 -8.41 16.45 -11.91
CA ILE A 118 -9.59 15.97 -11.17
C ILE A 118 -9.83 16.86 -9.96
N TYR A 119 -11.06 17.34 -9.83
CA TYR A 119 -11.55 17.96 -8.62
C TYR A 119 -12.19 16.92 -7.70
N ARG A 120 -11.97 17.05 -6.42
CA ARG A 120 -12.69 16.32 -5.39
C ARG A 120 -13.58 17.29 -4.60
N ARG A 121 -14.82 16.86 -4.38
CA ARG A 121 -15.83 17.60 -3.61
C ARG A 121 -16.30 16.70 -2.46
N PRO A 122 -15.83 16.92 -1.23
CA PRO A 122 -16.34 16.19 -0.07
C PRO A 122 -17.71 16.72 0.31
N VAL A 123 -18.61 15.80 0.64
CA VAL A 123 -19.93 16.06 1.18
C VAL A 123 -20.08 15.27 2.47
N THR A 124 -20.11 15.96 3.59
CA THR A 124 -20.43 15.35 4.88
C THR A 124 -21.95 15.27 4.98
N MET A 125 -22.47 14.08 5.21
CA MET A 125 -23.90 13.87 5.36
C MET A 125 -24.24 13.17 6.66
N THR A 126 -25.33 13.57 7.23
CA THR A 126 -25.94 12.90 8.38
C THR A 126 -27.39 12.66 8.03
N PHE A 127 -27.86 11.43 8.19
CA PHE A 127 -29.26 11.11 7.96
C PHE A 127 -29.77 10.13 9.01
N ARG A 128 -31.08 10.11 9.19
CA ARG A 128 -31.77 9.28 10.15
C ARG A 128 -32.82 8.42 9.46
N THR A 129 -32.91 7.17 9.88
CA THR A 129 -33.90 6.20 9.40
C THR A 129 -34.54 5.45 10.58
N ASP A 130 -35.68 4.86 10.35
CA ASP A 130 -36.37 4.07 11.38
C ASP A 130 -35.69 2.73 11.62
N THR A 131 -35.03 2.17 10.61
CA THR A 131 -34.42 0.85 10.69
C THR A 131 -33.00 0.84 10.07
N TYR A 132 -32.15 -0.07 10.56
CA TYR A 132 -30.84 -0.32 9.98
C TYR A 132 -30.91 -0.78 8.52
N ALA A 133 -31.93 -1.55 8.14
CA ALA A 133 -32.09 -1.99 6.76
C ALA A 133 -32.32 -0.82 5.79
N GLN A 134 -33.10 0.19 6.20
CA GLN A 134 -33.26 1.42 5.40
C GLN A 134 -31.98 2.22 5.32
N ALA A 135 -31.24 2.36 6.43
CA ALA A 135 -29.94 3.03 6.44
C ALA A 135 -28.97 2.37 5.46
N ARG A 136 -28.91 1.04 5.49
CA ARG A 136 -28.06 0.28 4.56
C ARG A 136 -28.49 0.44 3.11
N ALA A 137 -29.78 0.40 2.83
CA ALA A 137 -30.31 0.60 1.47
C ALA A 137 -29.91 1.98 0.89
N ILE A 138 -29.89 3.03 1.73
CA ILE A 138 -29.42 4.37 1.33
C ILE A 138 -27.91 4.33 1.02
N ILE A 139 -27.10 3.68 1.85
CA ILE A 139 -25.65 3.56 1.61
C ILE A 139 -25.38 2.78 0.32
N ASP A 140 -26.08 1.67 0.10
CA ASP A 140 -25.97 0.85 -1.10
C ASP A 140 -26.39 1.66 -2.35
N ALA A 141 -27.47 2.44 -2.27
CA ALA A 141 -27.90 3.33 -3.36
C ALA A 141 -26.90 4.45 -3.66
N LEU A 142 -26.22 4.99 -2.65
CA LEU A 142 -25.13 5.95 -2.84
C LEU A 142 -23.92 5.31 -3.48
N HIS A 143 -23.59 4.07 -3.12
CA HIS A 143 -22.51 3.32 -3.74
C HIS A 143 -22.78 3.02 -5.23
N ASP A 144 -24.01 2.70 -5.57
CA ASP A 144 -24.45 2.39 -6.94
C ASP A 144 -24.83 3.63 -7.76
N SER A 145 -24.58 4.83 -7.22
CA SER A 145 -24.89 6.09 -7.90
C SER A 145 -24.11 6.25 -9.21
N ARG A 146 -24.67 7.04 -10.14
CA ARG A 146 -24.03 7.33 -11.43
C ARG A 146 -22.76 8.18 -11.33
N ASN A 147 -22.64 8.92 -10.24
CA ASN A 147 -21.49 9.78 -10.00
C ASN A 147 -20.39 8.99 -9.30
N ILE A 148 -19.16 9.12 -9.81
CA ILE A 148 -18.00 8.48 -9.15
C ILE A 148 -17.81 9.12 -7.80
N ASN A 149 -17.93 8.31 -6.76
CA ASN A 149 -17.79 8.74 -5.39
C ASN A 149 -16.98 7.75 -4.57
N LEU A 150 -16.48 8.23 -3.43
CA LEU A 150 -15.81 7.45 -2.40
C LEU A 150 -16.53 7.72 -1.07
N ILE A 151 -17.09 6.69 -0.48
CA ILE A 151 -17.69 6.75 0.84
C ILE A 151 -16.62 6.47 1.90
N SER A 152 -16.48 7.36 2.87
CA SER A 152 -15.56 7.26 3.99
C SER A 152 -16.19 7.68 5.31
N ASP A 153 -15.53 7.38 6.42
CA ASP A 153 -15.89 7.82 7.76
C ASP A 153 -17.33 7.45 8.19
N VAL A 154 -17.78 6.26 7.78
CA VAL A 154 -19.15 5.80 8.08
C VAL A 154 -19.28 5.47 9.56
N GLN A 155 -20.16 6.20 10.24
CA GLN A 155 -20.53 5.97 11.63
C GLN A 155 -22.03 5.71 11.71
N VAL A 156 -22.39 4.61 12.36
CA VAL A 156 -23.79 4.22 12.55
C VAL A 156 -24.07 4.13 14.04
N ALA A 157 -25.04 4.88 14.52
CA ALA A 157 -25.45 4.90 15.91
C ALA A 157 -26.95 4.65 16.03
N MET A 158 -27.33 3.87 17.02
CA MET A 158 -28.74 3.81 17.41
C MET A 158 -29.08 5.05 18.25
N GLN A 159 -30.15 5.75 17.89
CA GLN A 159 -30.58 6.93 18.57
C GLN A 159 -32.10 6.81 18.89
N GLU A 160 -32.47 7.09 20.12
CA GLU A 160 -33.84 7.21 20.51
C GLU A 160 -34.23 8.70 20.53
N THR A 161 -35.24 9.06 19.75
CA THR A 161 -35.79 10.43 19.73
C THR A 161 -37.29 10.34 19.86
N ASP A 162 -37.84 11.07 20.81
CA ASP A 162 -39.28 11.10 21.13
C ASP A 162 -39.87 9.70 21.40
N GLY A 163 -39.12 8.82 22.09
CA GLY A 163 -39.54 7.46 22.42
C GLY A 163 -39.58 6.50 21.24
N LYS A 164 -39.04 6.87 20.06
CA LYS A 164 -38.86 6.00 18.89
C LYS A 164 -37.40 5.70 18.68
N ALA A 165 -37.07 4.41 18.62
CA ALA A 165 -35.76 3.95 18.24
C ALA A 165 -35.56 4.23 16.75
N GLY A 166 -34.40 4.82 16.40
CA GLY A 166 -34.01 5.08 15.03
C GLY A 166 -32.49 4.84 14.85
N VAL A 167 -32.06 4.86 13.63
CA VAL A 167 -30.64 4.71 13.26
C VAL A 167 -30.18 6.02 12.65
N GLN A 168 -29.18 6.61 13.25
CA GLN A 168 -28.47 7.78 12.71
C GLN A 168 -27.19 7.32 12.04
N VAL A 169 -26.96 7.78 10.81
CA VAL A 169 -25.73 7.55 10.06
C VAL A 169 -25.05 8.89 9.78
N SER A 170 -23.78 8.94 10.02
CA SER A 170 -22.91 10.06 9.62
C SER A 170 -21.80 9.52 8.76
N MET A 171 -21.53 10.15 7.61
CA MET A 171 -20.46 9.74 6.70
C MET A 171 -20.01 10.89 5.82
N THR A 172 -18.86 10.69 5.18
CA THR A 172 -18.34 11.59 4.16
C THR A 172 -18.35 10.90 2.80
N VAL A 173 -18.98 11.53 1.82
CA VAL A 173 -18.96 11.07 0.42
C VAL A 173 -18.19 12.07 -0.40
N THR A 174 -17.10 11.62 -1.01
CA THR A 174 -16.25 12.46 -1.86
C THR A 174 -16.56 12.18 -3.32
N TYR A 175 -17.05 13.18 -4.02
CA TYR A 175 -17.32 13.13 -5.46
C TYR A 175 -16.12 13.61 -6.27
N TYR A 176 -15.96 13.04 -7.46
CA TYR A 176 -14.87 13.37 -8.36
C TYR A 176 -15.41 13.93 -9.67
N GLU A 177 -14.82 15.03 -10.13
CA GLU A 177 -15.22 15.76 -11.34
C GLU A 177 -13.98 16.06 -12.19
N LEU A 178 -14.09 16.00 -13.52
CA LEU A 178 -13.00 16.38 -14.42
C LEU A 178 -12.85 17.92 -14.43
N LYS A 179 -11.62 18.38 -14.40
CA LYS A 179 -11.30 19.78 -14.66
C LYS A 179 -11.51 20.06 -16.15
N LYS A 180 -12.24 21.09 -16.47
CA LYS A 180 -12.46 21.55 -17.84
C LYS A 180 -11.28 22.40 -18.33
#